data_393ceadeb3ca7734439733a5dcc96f45
#
_entry.id   393ceadeb3ca7734439733a5dcc96f45
#
_cell.length_a   1.000
_cell.length_b   1.000
_cell.length_c   1.000
_cell.angle_alpha   90.00
_cell.angle_beta   90.00
_cell.angle_gamma   90.00
#
_symmetry.space_group_name_H-M   'P 1'
#
loop_
_entity.id
_entity.type
_entity.pdbx_description
1 polymer ?
#
loop_
_entity_poly.entity_id
_entity_poly.type
_entity_poly.pdbx_seq_one_letter_code
_entity_poly.pdbx_strand_id
1 'polypeptide(L)'
;MPRTALVLVGHHPFTDPWHDDAAVGHVVALELAAAGFDVVLRGTMPDTLEGVDPADLALLVVKASGFTPEDGAFDALRQRVDAVVAHGVPVLALHQGSGAFGGAYAAAVGGRWGEHSWHPPLGEIAFRPVDDEHPVSAGLAPFTAYDEGYAGLDLDEGIRPLLVVEHDGVTFPVVWQGPAASRVIVDTLGHDTRSFESAGRVELLRREISWLTAS
;
A
#
# COMPACT_ATOMS: atom_id res chain seq x y z
N MET A 1 9.17 17.85 13.13
CA MET A 1 8.30 17.06 12.23
C MET A 1 7.91 15.78 12.96
N PRO A 2 6.66 15.32 12.87
CA PRO A 2 6.29 14.00 13.38
C PRO A 2 7.21 12.93 12.78
N ARG A 3 7.56 11.94 13.58
CA ARG A 3 8.37 10.81 13.10
C ARG A 3 7.67 9.46 13.27
N THR A 4 6.42 9.49 13.72
CA THR A 4 5.64 8.28 13.91
C THR A 4 5.11 7.76 12.59
N ALA A 5 5.48 6.53 12.22
CA ALA A 5 4.87 5.78 11.15
C ALA A 5 3.92 4.75 11.74
N LEU A 6 2.64 4.82 11.35
CA LEU A 6 1.63 3.84 11.74
C LEU A 6 1.48 2.78 10.65
N VAL A 7 1.69 1.51 11.00
CA VAL A 7 1.48 0.36 10.12
C VAL A 7 0.23 -0.38 10.59
N LEU A 8 -0.83 -0.34 9.78
CA LEU A 8 -2.05 -1.12 9.97
C LEU A 8 -1.94 -2.43 9.21
N VAL A 9 -2.00 -3.55 9.93
CA VAL A 9 -2.02 -4.89 9.34
C VAL A 9 -3.39 -5.52 9.47
N GLY A 10 -3.79 -6.31 8.48
CA GLY A 10 -5.06 -6.99 8.48
C GLY A 10 -5.22 -7.88 9.71
N HIS A 11 -6.34 -7.72 10.41
CA HIS A 11 -6.89 -8.61 11.40
C HIS A 11 -8.34 -8.90 11.01
N HIS A 12 -8.85 -10.10 11.28
CA HIS A 12 -10.22 -10.45 10.90
C HIS A 12 -11.22 -9.33 11.27
N PRO A 13 -12.05 -8.86 10.33
CA PRO A 13 -12.30 -9.37 8.97
C PRO A 13 -11.45 -8.78 7.84
N PHE A 14 -10.47 -7.91 8.12
CA PHE A 14 -9.62 -7.26 7.12
C PHE A 14 -8.41 -8.10 6.70
N THR A 15 -8.50 -9.40 6.76
CA THR A 15 -7.49 -10.36 6.33
C THR A 15 -8.16 -11.62 5.80
N ASP A 16 -7.41 -12.42 5.06
CA ASP A 16 -7.83 -13.72 4.56
C ASP A 16 -6.77 -14.79 4.87
N PRO A 17 -7.02 -16.08 4.61
CA PRO A 17 -6.08 -17.14 4.98
C PRO A 17 -4.90 -17.30 4.01
N TRP A 18 -4.83 -16.54 2.92
CA TRP A 18 -3.78 -16.65 1.89
C TRP A 18 -2.66 -15.61 2.07
N HIS A 19 -2.90 -14.53 2.84
CA HIS A 19 -1.97 -13.43 3.02
C HIS A 19 -1.45 -13.36 4.46
N ASP A 20 -0.12 -13.24 4.61
CA ASP A 20 0.50 -13.01 5.91
C ASP A 20 0.74 -11.52 6.14
N ASP A 21 -0.38 -10.80 6.39
CA ASP A 21 -0.36 -9.34 6.57
C ASP A 21 0.56 -8.92 7.73
N ALA A 22 0.58 -9.70 8.81
CA ALA A 22 1.38 -9.40 9.99
C ALA A 22 2.89 -9.52 9.71
N ALA A 23 3.32 -10.59 9.01
CA ALA A 23 4.72 -10.77 8.68
C ALA A 23 5.22 -9.72 7.68
N VAL A 24 4.42 -9.40 6.65
CA VAL A 24 4.73 -8.31 5.71
C VAL A 24 4.78 -6.97 6.44
N GLY A 25 3.81 -6.68 7.31
CA GLY A 25 3.81 -5.48 8.14
C GLY A 25 5.06 -5.36 9.01
N HIS A 26 5.57 -6.48 9.52
CA HIS A 26 6.83 -6.50 10.29
C HIS A 26 8.05 -6.16 9.40
N VAL A 27 8.15 -6.72 8.19
CA VAL A 27 9.22 -6.36 7.25
C VAL A 27 9.21 -4.86 6.95
N VAL A 28 8.04 -4.30 6.65
CA VAL A 28 7.89 -2.86 6.40
C VAL A 28 8.26 -2.03 7.64
N ALA A 29 7.87 -2.48 8.83
CA ALA A 29 8.23 -1.82 10.09
C ALA A 29 9.75 -1.76 10.31
N LEU A 30 10.49 -2.81 9.93
CA LEU A 30 11.96 -2.83 9.99
C LEU A 30 12.59 -1.79 9.03
N GLU A 31 12.09 -1.67 7.81
CA GLU A 31 12.57 -0.68 6.83
C GLU A 31 12.25 0.76 7.28
N LEU A 32 11.08 0.99 7.86
CA LEU A 32 10.71 2.29 8.45
C LEU A 32 11.60 2.63 9.65
N ALA A 33 11.86 1.68 10.54
CA ALA A 33 12.76 1.89 11.68
C ALA A 33 14.20 2.19 11.21
N ALA A 34 14.69 1.50 10.17
CA ALA A 34 15.98 1.78 9.55
C ALA A 34 16.04 3.18 8.91
N ALA A 35 14.91 3.68 8.38
CA ALA A 35 14.77 5.05 7.89
C ALA A 35 14.62 6.08 9.03
N GLY A 36 14.59 5.65 10.29
CA GLY A 36 14.59 6.48 11.50
C GLY A 36 13.21 6.92 11.96
N PHE A 37 12.15 6.18 11.65
CA PHE A 37 10.80 6.42 12.18
C PHE A 37 10.58 5.71 13.52
N ASP A 38 9.74 6.33 14.35
CA ASP A 38 9.11 5.67 15.49
C ASP A 38 7.92 4.86 14.96
N VAL A 39 8.06 3.54 14.91
CA VAL A 39 7.08 2.68 14.25
C VAL A 39 6.07 2.14 15.25
N VAL A 40 4.79 2.31 14.93
CA VAL A 40 3.67 1.72 15.63
C VAL A 40 2.96 0.74 14.70
N LEU A 41 3.02 -0.55 15.02
CA LEU A 41 2.34 -1.60 14.26
C LEU A 41 1.09 -2.05 15.01
N ARG A 42 -0.09 -2.01 14.36
CA ARG A 42 -1.38 -2.36 14.95
C ARG A 42 -2.22 -3.19 13.98
N GLY A 43 -3.01 -4.12 14.52
CA GLY A 43 -4.05 -4.82 13.76
C GLY A 43 -5.27 -3.94 13.52
N THR A 44 -6.06 -4.25 12.49
CA THR A 44 -7.31 -3.55 12.15
C THR A 44 -8.45 -3.93 13.11
N MET A 45 -8.39 -3.45 14.35
CA MET A 45 -9.46 -3.62 15.36
C MET A 45 -10.35 -2.37 15.37
N PRO A 46 -11.62 -2.46 15.85
CA PRO A 46 -12.58 -1.34 15.85
C PRO A 46 -12.05 -0.07 16.55
N ASP A 47 -11.25 -0.23 17.60
CA ASP A 47 -10.70 0.83 18.45
C ASP A 47 -9.23 1.16 18.17
N THR A 48 -8.62 0.53 17.16
CA THR A 48 -7.17 0.61 16.89
C THR A 48 -6.65 2.04 16.78
N LEU A 49 -7.42 2.97 16.22
CA LEU A 49 -7.05 4.38 16.06
C LEU A 49 -7.63 5.29 17.17
N GLU A 50 -8.16 4.72 18.25
CA GLU A 50 -8.62 5.55 19.37
C GLU A 50 -7.45 6.31 19.99
N GLY A 51 -7.63 7.64 20.17
CA GLY A 51 -6.61 8.51 20.73
C GLY A 51 -5.42 8.82 19.80
N VAL A 52 -5.44 8.35 18.54
CA VAL A 52 -4.42 8.74 17.55
C VAL A 52 -4.78 10.12 16.99
N ASP A 53 -3.86 11.08 17.16
CA ASP A 53 -3.95 12.39 16.50
C ASP A 53 -3.27 12.31 15.12
N PRO A 54 -3.98 12.57 14.00
CA PRO A 54 -3.36 12.61 12.68
C PRO A 54 -2.16 13.56 12.58
N ALA A 55 -2.12 14.63 13.36
CA ALA A 55 -1.01 15.58 13.38
C ALA A 55 0.32 14.99 13.91
N ASP A 56 0.25 13.89 14.65
CA ASP A 56 1.43 13.17 15.16
C ASP A 56 1.99 12.14 14.16
N LEU A 57 1.28 11.89 13.06
CA LEU A 57 1.67 10.90 12.08
C LEU A 57 2.49 11.51 10.93
N ALA A 58 3.61 10.88 10.61
CA ALA A 58 4.40 11.15 9.42
C ALA A 58 3.99 10.29 8.22
N LEU A 59 3.46 9.09 8.48
CA LEU A 59 3.08 8.12 7.45
C LEU A 59 2.05 7.13 8.00
N LEU A 60 1.06 6.80 7.17
CA LEU A 60 0.17 5.65 7.35
C LEU A 60 0.52 4.59 6.32
N VAL A 61 0.82 3.37 6.77
CA VAL A 61 0.94 2.18 5.91
C VAL A 61 -0.25 1.27 6.16
N VAL A 62 -0.88 0.78 5.09
CA VAL A 62 -2.03 -0.13 5.15
C VAL A 62 -1.69 -1.42 4.40
N LYS A 63 -1.56 -2.53 5.13
CA LYS A 63 -1.43 -3.89 4.62
C LYS A 63 -2.60 -4.71 5.17
N ALA A 64 -3.76 -4.58 4.53
CA ALA A 64 -5.00 -5.19 4.97
C ALA A 64 -5.92 -5.46 3.78
N SER A 65 -6.80 -6.45 3.86
CA SER A 65 -7.77 -6.73 2.80
C SER A 65 -9.04 -5.88 2.93
N GLY A 66 -9.77 -5.74 1.81
CA GLY A 66 -10.98 -4.92 1.72
C GLY A 66 -12.26 -5.59 2.20
N PHE A 67 -12.21 -6.57 3.09
CA PHE A 67 -13.41 -7.20 3.60
C PHE A 67 -14.09 -6.32 4.65
N THR A 68 -15.26 -5.81 4.30
CA THR A 68 -16.03 -4.88 5.13
C THR A 68 -17.25 -5.59 5.72
N PRO A 69 -17.31 -5.81 7.05
CA PRO A 69 -18.57 -6.25 7.68
C PRO A 69 -19.65 -5.17 7.51
N GLU A 70 -20.87 -5.60 7.18
CA GLU A 70 -22.00 -4.68 6.99
C GLU A 70 -22.64 -4.23 8.31
N ASP A 71 -22.21 -4.77 9.44
CA ASP A 71 -22.83 -4.57 10.77
C ASP A 71 -22.43 -3.28 11.49
N GLY A 72 -21.62 -2.42 10.84
CA GLY A 72 -21.15 -1.15 11.43
C GLY A 72 -20.10 -1.29 12.53
N ALA A 73 -19.65 -2.50 12.87
CA ALA A 73 -18.69 -2.73 13.96
C ALA A 73 -17.35 -2.00 13.76
N PHE A 74 -16.97 -1.72 12.49
CA PHE A 74 -15.72 -1.05 12.13
C PHE A 74 -15.90 0.39 11.61
N ASP A 75 -17.08 0.98 11.76
CA ASP A 75 -17.33 2.35 11.26
C ASP A 75 -16.43 3.38 11.94
N ALA A 76 -16.15 3.21 13.23
CA ALA A 76 -15.23 4.09 13.95
C ALA A 76 -13.80 4.01 13.37
N LEU A 77 -13.30 2.82 13.07
CA LEU A 77 -12.00 2.63 12.42
C LEU A 77 -11.96 3.32 11.05
N ARG A 78 -12.98 3.11 10.20
CA ARG A 78 -13.07 3.72 8.85
C ARG A 78 -13.10 5.24 8.93
N GLN A 79 -13.94 5.82 9.80
CA GLN A 79 -14.01 7.27 10.00
C GLN A 79 -12.68 7.85 10.44
N ARG A 80 -11.92 7.15 11.29
CA ARG A 80 -10.60 7.60 11.74
C ARG A 80 -9.54 7.48 10.64
N VAL A 81 -9.57 6.42 9.81
CA VAL A 81 -8.71 6.32 8.61
C VAL A 81 -9.03 7.46 7.65
N ASP A 82 -10.30 7.74 7.38
CA ASP A 82 -10.71 8.88 6.55
C ASP A 82 -10.24 10.22 7.12
N ALA A 83 -10.27 10.40 8.45
CA ALA A 83 -9.75 11.60 9.11
C ALA A 83 -8.23 11.73 8.96
N VAL A 84 -7.47 10.64 9.04
CA VAL A 84 -6.02 10.62 8.80
C VAL A 84 -5.70 11.05 7.36
N VAL A 85 -6.42 10.50 6.38
CA VAL A 85 -6.27 10.87 4.97
C VAL A 85 -6.67 12.31 4.72
N ALA A 86 -7.80 12.76 5.27
CA ALA A 86 -8.29 14.15 5.12
C ALA A 86 -7.34 15.17 5.78
N HIS A 87 -6.59 14.77 6.80
CA HIS A 87 -5.54 15.62 7.40
C HIS A 87 -4.33 15.80 6.47
N GLY A 88 -4.20 14.97 5.43
CA GLY A 88 -3.09 15.01 4.49
C GLY A 88 -1.88 14.16 4.93
N VAL A 89 -2.07 13.23 5.86
CA VAL A 89 -1.02 12.26 6.20
C VAL A 89 -0.70 11.42 4.96
N PRO A 90 0.58 11.29 4.57
CA PRO A 90 0.97 10.42 3.46
C PRO A 90 0.54 8.97 3.70
N VAL A 91 0.18 8.27 2.60
CA VAL A 91 -0.31 6.87 2.68
C VAL A 91 0.49 5.97 1.76
N LEU A 92 0.91 4.82 2.27
CA LEU A 92 1.39 3.68 1.50
C LEU A 92 0.37 2.54 1.64
N ALA A 93 -0.37 2.26 0.56
CA ALA A 93 -1.29 1.13 0.49
C ALA A 93 -0.59 -0.06 -0.14
N LEU A 94 -0.39 -1.14 0.62
CA LEU A 94 0.35 -2.32 0.20
C LEU A 94 -0.59 -3.45 -0.17
N HIS A 95 -0.34 -4.05 -1.32
CA HIS A 95 -1.02 -5.23 -1.85
C HIS A 95 -2.54 -5.04 -1.87
N GLN A 96 -3.30 -5.83 -1.13
CA GLN A 96 -4.75 -5.68 -0.98
C GLN A 96 -5.16 -4.38 -0.27
N GLY A 97 -4.21 -3.65 0.31
CA GLY A 97 -4.44 -2.38 0.98
C GLY A 97 -5.16 -1.34 0.11
N SER A 98 -5.06 -1.44 -1.21
CA SER A 98 -5.81 -0.58 -2.14
C SER A 98 -7.33 -0.67 -1.95
N GLY A 99 -7.85 -1.82 -1.54
CA GLY A 99 -9.28 -2.06 -1.29
C GLY A 99 -9.69 -2.06 0.18
N ALA A 100 -8.77 -1.80 1.12
CA ALA A 100 -9.01 -2.03 2.55
C ALA A 100 -10.13 -1.17 3.15
N PHE A 101 -10.25 0.08 2.72
CA PHE A 101 -11.24 1.02 3.25
C PHE A 101 -11.97 1.77 2.12
N GLY A 102 -13.16 2.28 2.42
CA GLY A 102 -13.96 3.14 1.53
C GLY A 102 -13.68 4.64 1.74
N GLY A 103 -14.65 5.47 1.38
CA GLY A 103 -14.66 6.89 1.71
C GLY A 103 -13.51 7.70 1.14
N ALA A 104 -12.94 8.59 1.96
CA ALA A 104 -11.80 9.42 1.58
C ALA A 104 -10.54 8.61 1.27
N TYR A 105 -10.35 7.48 1.95
CA TYR A 105 -9.23 6.56 1.69
C TYR A 105 -9.30 6.01 0.25
N ALA A 106 -10.44 5.45 -0.16
CA ALA A 106 -10.60 4.90 -1.51
C ALA A 106 -10.38 5.95 -2.60
N ALA A 107 -10.93 7.17 -2.39
CA ALA A 107 -10.73 8.29 -3.32
C ALA A 107 -9.26 8.72 -3.43
N ALA A 108 -8.50 8.64 -2.35
CA ALA A 108 -7.06 8.99 -2.34
C ALA A 108 -6.18 7.90 -2.97
N VAL A 109 -6.56 6.63 -2.83
CA VAL A 109 -5.89 5.46 -3.41
C VAL A 109 -6.11 5.38 -4.92
N GLY A 110 -7.33 5.63 -5.41
CA GLY A 110 -7.66 5.71 -6.84
C GLY A 110 -7.57 4.38 -7.58
N GLY A 111 -7.68 3.25 -6.91
CA GLY A 111 -7.71 1.95 -7.57
C GLY A 111 -7.98 0.80 -6.59
N ARG A 112 -8.61 -0.26 -7.10
CA ARG A 112 -9.00 -1.42 -6.30
C ARG A 112 -9.11 -2.68 -7.13
N TRP A 113 -9.17 -3.80 -6.46
CA TRP A 113 -9.60 -5.06 -7.08
C TRP A 113 -11.07 -4.98 -7.49
N GLY A 114 -11.37 -5.29 -8.75
CA GLY A 114 -12.70 -5.25 -9.35
C GLY A 114 -13.12 -6.57 -9.98
N GLU A 115 -14.24 -6.56 -10.70
CA GLU A 115 -14.82 -7.76 -11.32
C GLU A 115 -13.89 -8.42 -12.35
N HIS A 116 -13.09 -7.63 -13.05
CA HIS A 116 -12.18 -8.10 -14.11
C HIS A 116 -10.73 -8.26 -13.65
N SER A 117 -10.48 -8.05 -12.36
CA SER A 117 -9.14 -8.20 -11.80
C SER A 117 -8.76 -9.67 -11.65
N TRP A 118 -7.51 -9.95 -11.93
CA TRP A 118 -6.93 -11.28 -11.83
C TRP A 118 -5.42 -11.22 -11.56
N HIS A 119 -4.83 -12.34 -11.25
CA HIS A 119 -3.38 -12.50 -11.16
C HIS A 119 -2.97 -13.91 -11.64
N PRO A 120 -1.76 -14.11 -12.16
CA PRO A 120 -1.21 -15.45 -12.39
C PRO A 120 -0.99 -16.16 -11.06
N PRO A 121 -0.71 -17.47 -11.07
CA PRO A 121 -0.24 -18.14 -9.86
C PRO A 121 0.96 -17.42 -9.25
N LEU A 122 1.01 -17.36 -7.92
CA LEU A 122 2.12 -16.82 -7.15
C LEU A 122 3.47 -17.40 -7.61
N GLY A 123 4.43 -16.55 -7.97
CA GLY A 123 5.70 -16.98 -8.57
C GLY A 123 6.66 -15.82 -8.85
N GLU A 124 7.73 -16.09 -9.58
CA GLU A 124 8.69 -15.08 -10.02
C GLU A 124 8.08 -14.19 -11.10
N ILE A 125 7.81 -12.95 -10.77
CA ILE A 125 7.21 -11.93 -11.64
C ILE A 125 8.21 -10.82 -11.92
N ALA A 126 8.31 -10.41 -13.20
CA ALA A 126 9.14 -9.30 -13.61
C ALA A 126 8.35 -7.99 -13.59
N PHE A 127 8.92 -6.98 -12.92
CA PHE A 127 8.35 -5.64 -12.78
C PHE A 127 9.24 -4.61 -13.48
N ARG A 128 8.61 -3.64 -14.13
CA ARG A 128 9.30 -2.61 -14.89
C ARG A 128 8.80 -1.22 -14.54
N PRO A 129 9.69 -0.27 -14.16
CA PRO A 129 9.33 1.13 -14.01
C PRO A 129 8.92 1.74 -15.37
N VAL A 130 7.99 2.71 -15.33
CA VAL A 130 7.44 3.36 -16.53
C VAL A 130 7.43 4.88 -16.47
N ASP A 131 7.88 5.48 -15.37
CA ASP A 131 7.96 6.92 -15.20
C ASP A 131 9.37 7.31 -14.76
N ASP A 132 10.12 7.92 -15.68
CA ASP A 132 11.51 8.34 -15.44
C ASP A 132 11.62 9.71 -14.72
N GLU A 133 10.49 10.38 -14.49
CA GLU A 133 10.46 11.68 -13.81
C GLU A 133 10.04 11.57 -12.34
N HIS A 134 9.32 10.51 -11.97
CA HIS A 134 8.85 10.35 -10.60
C HIS A 134 9.95 9.75 -9.70
N PRO A 135 10.28 10.35 -8.53
CA PRO A 135 11.40 9.91 -7.69
C PRO A 135 11.36 8.44 -7.24
N VAL A 136 10.17 7.85 -7.17
CA VAL A 136 10.00 6.42 -6.81
C VAL A 136 10.53 5.52 -7.93
N SER A 137 10.25 5.84 -9.18
CA SER A 137 10.55 5.00 -10.35
C SER A 137 11.76 5.47 -11.17
N ALA A 138 12.13 6.74 -11.10
CA ALA A 138 13.25 7.31 -11.85
C ALA A 138 14.57 6.57 -11.55
N GLY A 139 15.18 5.99 -12.59
CA GLY A 139 16.43 5.24 -12.46
C GLY A 139 16.34 3.94 -11.65
N LEU A 140 15.14 3.48 -11.30
CA LEU A 140 14.94 2.13 -10.75
C LEU A 140 15.12 1.12 -11.91
N ALA A 141 16.00 0.14 -11.72
CA ALA A 141 16.15 -0.93 -12.71
C ALA A 141 14.94 -1.88 -12.68
N PRO A 142 14.55 -2.49 -13.81
CA PRO A 142 13.62 -3.62 -13.78
C PRO A 142 14.12 -4.70 -12.84
N PHE A 143 13.21 -5.35 -12.12
CA PHE A 143 13.54 -6.39 -11.16
C PHE A 143 12.52 -7.52 -11.19
N THR A 144 12.88 -8.65 -10.59
CA THR A 144 11.99 -9.79 -10.39
C THR A 144 11.76 -9.96 -8.90
N ALA A 145 10.54 -10.32 -8.51
CA ALA A 145 10.18 -10.67 -7.15
C ALA A 145 9.17 -11.85 -7.15
N TYR A 146 9.15 -12.60 -6.07
CA TYR A 146 8.17 -13.66 -5.87
C TYR A 146 6.85 -13.05 -5.40
N ASP A 147 5.90 -12.91 -6.33
CA ASP A 147 4.65 -12.18 -6.10
C ASP A 147 3.51 -12.65 -7.01
N GLU A 148 2.36 -11.98 -6.98
CA GLU A 148 1.19 -12.33 -7.79
C GLU A 148 1.10 -11.53 -9.10
N GLY A 149 1.58 -10.31 -9.15
CA GLY A 149 1.53 -9.47 -10.36
C GLY A 149 0.11 -9.18 -10.83
N TYR A 150 -0.63 -8.38 -10.08
CA TYR A 150 -2.03 -8.04 -10.35
C TYR A 150 -2.27 -7.45 -11.73
N ALA A 151 -3.39 -7.79 -12.33
CA ALA A 151 -3.84 -7.33 -13.64
C ALA A 151 -5.34 -6.96 -13.64
N GLY A 152 -5.74 -6.07 -14.54
CA GLY A 152 -7.14 -5.71 -14.73
C GLY A 152 -7.81 -5.03 -13.53
N LEU A 153 -7.03 -4.31 -12.70
CA LEU A 153 -7.57 -3.54 -11.58
C LEU A 153 -8.49 -2.42 -12.07
N ASP A 154 -9.53 -2.13 -11.30
CA ASP A 154 -10.35 -0.92 -11.50
C ASP A 154 -9.54 0.29 -11.05
N LEU A 155 -9.10 1.11 -12.00
CA LEU A 155 -8.26 2.29 -11.75
C LEU A 155 -9.03 3.56 -12.07
N ASP A 156 -9.00 4.53 -11.17
CA ASP A 156 -9.64 5.83 -11.35
C ASP A 156 -8.84 6.70 -12.33
N GLU A 157 -9.51 7.67 -12.96
CA GLU A 157 -8.82 8.69 -13.75
C GLU A 157 -7.89 9.53 -12.86
N GLY A 158 -6.71 9.86 -13.40
CA GLY A 158 -5.75 10.73 -12.71
C GLY A 158 -4.74 10.03 -11.81
N ILE A 159 -4.75 8.69 -11.72
CA ILE A 159 -3.59 7.98 -11.16
C ILE A 159 -2.36 8.15 -12.05
N ARG A 160 -1.18 8.08 -11.44
CA ARG A 160 0.09 8.13 -12.16
C ARG A 160 0.82 6.79 -12.03
N PRO A 161 0.81 5.93 -13.06
CA PRO A 161 1.52 4.65 -13.03
C PRO A 161 3.02 4.85 -12.86
N LEU A 162 3.64 4.07 -11.98
CA LEU A 162 5.07 4.09 -11.67
C LEU A 162 5.76 2.80 -12.08
N LEU A 163 5.12 1.65 -11.80
CA LEU A 163 5.57 0.33 -12.23
C LEU A 163 4.44 -0.43 -12.92
N VAL A 164 4.83 -1.31 -13.82
CA VAL A 164 3.91 -2.23 -14.52
C VAL A 164 4.43 -3.67 -14.48
N VAL A 165 3.49 -4.58 -14.63
CA VAL A 165 3.71 -5.98 -15.00
C VAL A 165 3.22 -6.21 -16.42
N GLU A 166 3.77 -7.20 -17.12
CA GLU A 166 3.29 -7.61 -18.45
C GLU A 166 2.77 -9.05 -18.40
N HIS A 167 1.56 -9.25 -18.88
CA HIS A 167 0.94 -10.56 -19.09
C HIS A 167 0.44 -10.65 -20.52
N ASP A 168 0.87 -11.67 -21.27
CA ASP A 168 0.48 -11.92 -22.66
C ASP A 168 0.60 -10.70 -23.58
N GLY A 169 1.65 -9.88 -23.40
CA GLY A 169 1.91 -8.68 -24.20
C GLY A 169 1.06 -7.46 -23.79
N VAL A 170 0.27 -7.55 -22.74
CA VAL A 170 -0.50 -6.43 -22.16
C VAL A 170 0.15 -5.99 -20.86
N THR A 171 0.35 -4.67 -20.71
CA THR A 171 0.92 -4.10 -19.50
C THR A 171 -0.17 -3.59 -18.54
N PHE A 172 0.00 -3.90 -17.26
CA PHE A 172 -0.91 -3.50 -16.19
C PHE A 172 -0.17 -2.71 -15.11
N PRO A 173 -0.68 -1.54 -14.68
CA PRO A 173 -0.12 -0.83 -13.53
C PRO A 173 -0.22 -1.68 -12.26
N VAL A 174 0.89 -1.77 -11.52
CA VAL A 174 0.97 -2.48 -10.24
C VAL A 174 1.49 -1.58 -9.12
N VAL A 175 2.14 -0.46 -9.45
CA VAL A 175 2.46 0.61 -8.51
C VAL A 175 2.07 1.92 -9.14
N TRP A 176 1.38 2.77 -8.37
CA TRP A 176 0.96 4.10 -8.85
C TRP A 176 0.90 5.12 -7.72
N GLN A 177 1.07 6.39 -8.09
CA GLN A 177 0.67 7.50 -7.25
C GLN A 177 -0.84 7.70 -7.38
N GLY A 178 -1.52 7.89 -6.27
CA GLY A 178 -2.97 8.20 -6.24
C GLY A 178 -3.32 9.49 -6.99
N PRO A 179 -4.63 9.74 -7.23
CA PRO A 179 -5.09 10.92 -7.96
C PRO A 179 -4.60 12.23 -7.34
N ALA A 180 -4.55 13.28 -8.18
CA ALA A 180 -3.90 14.57 -8.01
C ALA A 180 -3.75 15.10 -6.59
N ALA A 181 -2.54 15.54 -6.28
CA ALA A 181 -2.09 16.23 -5.07
C ALA A 181 -2.06 15.41 -3.77
N SER A 182 -2.51 14.16 -3.75
CA SER A 182 -2.35 13.30 -2.57
C SER A 182 -0.94 12.69 -2.51
N ARG A 183 -0.33 12.68 -1.32
CA ARG A 183 0.88 11.90 -1.07
C ARG A 183 0.50 10.46 -0.76
N VAL A 184 0.02 9.76 -1.79
CA VAL A 184 -0.42 8.36 -1.69
C VAL A 184 0.33 7.55 -2.75
N ILE A 185 0.96 6.47 -2.32
CA ILE A 185 1.46 5.41 -3.20
C ILE A 185 0.63 4.15 -2.94
N VAL A 186 0.22 3.53 -4.01
CA VAL A 186 -0.32 2.17 -4.00
C VAL A 186 0.71 1.26 -4.63
N ASP A 187 1.07 0.24 -3.92
CA ASP A 187 2.02 -0.79 -4.32
C ASP A 187 1.34 -2.15 -4.13
N THR A 188 0.93 -2.77 -5.22
CA THR A 188 0.21 -4.04 -5.19
C THR A 188 1.11 -5.26 -5.05
N LEU A 189 2.41 -5.06 -4.85
CA LEU A 189 3.35 -6.11 -4.52
C LEU A 189 3.32 -6.41 -3.01
N GLY A 190 3.90 -7.53 -2.62
CA GLY A 190 4.02 -7.90 -1.20
C GLY A 190 2.92 -8.85 -0.73
N HIS A 191 2.61 -9.87 -1.55
CA HIS A 191 1.73 -10.96 -1.14
C HIS A 191 2.18 -11.57 0.18
N ASP A 192 3.46 -11.93 0.27
CA ASP A 192 4.10 -12.42 1.48
C ASP A 192 5.56 -11.93 1.59
N THR A 193 6.29 -12.39 2.61
CA THR A 193 7.66 -11.92 2.89
C THR A 193 8.67 -12.29 1.81
N ARG A 194 8.41 -13.32 0.97
CA ARG A 194 9.29 -13.72 -0.14
C ARG A 194 9.42 -12.62 -1.20
N SER A 195 8.40 -11.78 -1.35
CA SER A 195 8.48 -10.60 -2.23
C SER A 195 9.69 -9.73 -1.88
N PHE A 196 9.99 -9.58 -0.59
CA PHE A 196 11.06 -8.73 -0.07
C PHE A 196 12.45 -9.41 -0.04
N GLU A 197 12.57 -10.64 -0.53
CA GLU A 197 13.89 -11.26 -0.80
C GLU A 197 14.55 -10.65 -2.05
N SER A 198 13.78 -9.99 -2.92
CA SER A 198 14.26 -9.22 -4.06
C SER A 198 14.86 -7.88 -3.63
N ALA A 199 16.14 -7.65 -3.96
CA ALA A 199 16.79 -6.37 -3.69
C ALA A 199 16.09 -5.20 -4.41
N GLY A 200 15.55 -5.42 -5.63
CA GLY A 200 14.79 -4.40 -6.37
C GLY A 200 13.47 -4.05 -5.69
N ARG A 201 12.80 -5.04 -5.10
CA ARG A 201 11.58 -4.84 -4.31
C ARG A 201 11.84 -4.01 -3.04
N VAL A 202 12.92 -4.33 -2.33
CA VAL A 202 13.32 -3.56 -1.14
C VAL A 202 13.72 -2.13 -1.50
N GLU A 203 14.45 -1.95 -2.60
CA GLU A 203 14.80 -0.62 -3.10
C GLU A 203 13.56 0.20 -3.46
N LEU A 204 12.56 -0.41 -4.12
CA LEU A 204 11.28 0.24 -4.39
C LEU A 204 10.62 0.74 -3.10
N LEU A 205 10.46 -0.12 -2.09
CA LEU A 205 9.85 0.24 -0.80
C LEU A 205 10.58 1.42 -0.14
N ARG A 206 11.92 1.43 -0.16
CA ARG A 206 12.73 2.54 0.40
C ARG A 206 12.49 3.84 -0.32
N ARG A 207 12.35 3.83 -1.64
CA ARG A 207 12.03 5.01 -2.45
C ARG A 207 10.62 5.53 -2.19
N GLU A 208 9.64 4.64 -2.03
CA GLU A 208 8.27 4.99 -1.65
C GLU A 208 8.24 5.70 -0.29
N ILE A 209 8.85 5.10 0.73
CA ILE A 209 8.97 5.71 2.07
C ILE A 209 9.65 7.08 1.96
N SER A 210 10.77 7.17 1.25
CA SER A 210 11.51 8.43 1.10
C SER A 210 10.66 9.51 0.43
N TRP A 211 9.96 9.19 -0.66
CA TRP A 211 9.13 10.14 -1.38
C TRP A 211 7.91 10.57 -0.56
N LEU A 212 7.22 9.63 0.09
CA LEU A 212 6.06 9.92 0.92
C LEU A 212 6.39 10.83 2.10
N THR A 213 7.61 10.76 2.63
CA THR A 213 8.00 11.48 3.85
C THR A 213 9.00 12.62 3.60
N ALA A 214 9.31 12.91 2.34
CA ALA A 214 10.10 14.10 1.96
C ALA A 214 9.34 15.38 2.36
N SER A 215 10.05 16.36 2.90
CA SER A 215 9.53 17.69 3.32
C SER A 215 9.28 18.58 2.12
#